data_db8d3a1c8878098f15b0c96e03929f87
#
_entry.id   db8d3a1c8878098f15b0c96e03929f87
#
_cell.length_a   1.000
_cell.length_b   1.000
_cell.length_c   1.000
_cell.angle_alpha   90.00
_cell.angle_beta   90.00
_cell.angle_gamma   90.00
#
_symmetry.space_group_name_H-M   'P 1'
#
loop_
_entity.id
_entity.type
_entity.pdbx_description
1 polymer ?
#
loop_
_entity_poly.entity_id
_entity_poly.type
_entity_poly.pdbx_seq_one_letter_code
_entity_poly.pdbx_strand_id
1 'polypeptide(L)'
;MQLKPITPEGIPAALQKAERYRLLNESSAAESICLDVLEIDPKNQEALVSLLLSITDQFGDELADGVHRAREVIPRLTDEYDRAYYAGIICERRANAQLHRGALGSAEVASEWFHDAMRWYEKAEKMRPHGNDESILRWNTCARMLAKHERADARGEYEPALDD
;
A
#
# COMPACT_ATOMS: atom_id res chain seq x y z
N MET A 1 -3.54 -30.72 -7.41
CA MET A 1 -4.81 -30.12 -7.86
C MET A 1 -4.45 -29.03 -8.87
N GLN A 2 -5.14 -28.98 -10.02
CA GLN A 2 -4.86 -28.01 -11.09
C GLN A 2 -5.88 -26.87 -11.02
N LEU A 3 -5.43 -25.60 -11.14
CA LEU A 3 -6.30 -24.45 -11.21
C LEU A 3 -7.08 -24.45 -12.53
N LYS A 4 -8.29 -23.90 -12.50
CA LYS A 4 -9.15 -23.76 -13.68
C LYS A 4 -8.97 -22.37 -14.28
N PRO A 5 -8.68 -22.25 -15.59
CA PRO A 5 -8.57 -20.94 -16.22
C PRO A 5 -9.93 -20.26 -16.31
N ILE A 6 -9.92 -18.92 -16.19
CA ILE A 6 -11.08 -18.08 -16.55
C ILE A 6 -11.07 -17.80 -18.05
N THR A 7 -12.17 -17.28 -18.59
CA THR A 7 -12.23 -16.84 -19.98
C THR A 7 -11.76 -15.38 -20.13
N PRO A 8 -11.17 -14.99 -21.28
CA PRO A 8 -10.82 -13.59 -21.53
C PRO A 8 -12.04 -12.64 -21.39
N GLU A 9 -13.19 -13.07 -21.81
CA GLU A 9 -14.45 -12.30 -21.71
C GLU A 9 -14.92 -12.12 -20.27
N GLY A 10 -14.49 -12.97 -19.35
CA GLY A 10 -14.79 -12.89 -17.92
C GLY A 10 -13.92 -11.91 -17.14
N ILE A 11 -12.83 -11.39 -17.74
CA ILE A 11 -11.87 -10.51 -17.05
C ILE A 11 -12.53 -9.25 -16.46
N PRO A 12 -13.38 -8.47 -17.18
CA PRO A 12 -13.99 -7.28 -16.60
C PRO A 12 -14.82 -7.56 -15.35
N ALA A 13 -15.62 -8.62 -15.37
CA ALA A 13 -16.44 -9.03 -14.22
C ALA A 13 -15.56 -9.53 -13.05
N ALA A 14 -14.48 -10.24 -13.34
CA ALA A 14 -13.50 -10.68 -12.33
C ALA A 14 -12.84 -9.50 -11.61
N LEU A 15 -12.42 -8.47 -12.35
CA LEU A 15 -11.81 -7.27 -11.76
C LEU A 15 -12.77 -6.48 -10.89
N GLN A 16 -14.03 -6.32 -11.31
CA GLN A 16 -15.07 -5.71 -10.48
C GLN A 16 -15.30 -6.51 -9.19
N LYS A 17 -15.27 -7.82 -9.26
CA LYS A 17 -15.41 -8.68 -8.09
C LYS A 17 -14.22 -8.56 -7.14
N ALA A 18 -13.00 -8.48 -7.68
CA ALA A 18 -11.79 -8.26 -6.88
C ALA A 18 -11.88 -6.93 -6.10
N GLU A 19 -12.29 -5.84 -6.76
CA GLU A 19 -12.50 -4.55 -6.10
C GLU A 19 -13.54 -4.65 -4.98
N ARG A 20 -14.67 -5.29 -5.23
CA ARG A 20 -15.71 -5.51 -4.22
C ARG A 20 -15.19 -6.29 -3.01
N TYR A 21 -14.42 -7.34 -3.22
CA TYR A 21 -13.82 -8.10 -2.11
C TYR A 21 -12.83 -7.28 -1.30
N ARG A 22 -12.03 -6.43 -1.93
CA ARG A 22 -11.17 -5.50 -1.20
C ARG A 22 -11.98 -4.56 -0.30
N LEU A 23 -13.07 -3.98 -0.82
CA LEU A 23 -13.97 -3.10 -0.05
C LEU A 23 -14.65 -3.82 1.14
N LEU A 24 -14.82 -5.14 1.04
CA LEU A 24 -15.37 -5.99 2.09
C LEU A 24 -14.29 -6.53 3.06
N ASN A 25 -13.04 -6.07 2.96
CA ASN A 25 -11.88 -6.58 3.71
C ASN A 25 -11.57 -8.07 3.45
N GLU A 26 -11.92 -8.56 2.26
CA GLU A 26 -11.61 -9.91 1.80
C GLU A 26 -10.45 -9.88 0.78
N SER A 27 -9.34 -9.22 1.14
CA SER A 27 -8.24 -8.96 0.23
C SER A 27 -7.51 -10.21 -0.27
N SER A 28 -7.52 -11.28 0.50
CA SER A 28 -7.00 -12.60 0.08
C SER A 28 -7.80 -13.17 -1.11
N ALA A 29 -9.13 -13.06 -1.09
CA ALA A 29 -9.97 -13.48 -2.20
C ALA A 29 -9.78 -12.57 -3.42
N ALA A 30 -9.61 -11.27 -3.22
CA ALA A 30 -9.30 -10.32 -4.29
C ALA A 30 -7.94 -10.62 -4.95
N GLU A 31 -6.93 -10.92 -4.16
CA GLU A 31 -5.60 -11.34 -4.65
C GLU A 31 -5.72 -12.58 -5.56
N SER A 32 -6.45 -13.61 -5.12
CA SER A 32 -6.67 -14.82 -5.91
C SER A 32 -7.30 -14.53 -7.27
N ILE A 33 -8.31 -13.64 -7.31
CA ILE A 33 -8.95 -13.24 -8.57
C ILE A 33 -7.96 -12.52 -9.51
N CYS A 34 -7.15 -11.61 -8.96
CA CYS A 34 -6.15 -10.90 -9.76
C CYS A 34 -5.12 -11.87 -10.37
N LEU A 35 -4.71 -12.89 -9.64
CA LEU A 35 -3.80 -13.92 -10.14
C LEU A 35 -4.44 -14.72 -11.29
N ASP A 36 -5.72 -15.06 -11.20
CA ASP A 36 -6.44 -15.74 -12.29
C ASP A 36 -6.52 -14.85 -13.55
N VAL A 37 -6.75 -13.55 -13.40
CA VAL A 37 -6.74 -12.60 -14.52
C VAL A 37 -5.35 -12.51 -15.15
N LEU A 38 -4.30 -12.42 -14.33
CA LEU A 38 -2.91 -12.28 -14.81
C LEU A 38 -2.36 -13.56 -15.44
N GLU A 39 -2.95 -14.71 -15.17
CA GLU A 39 -2.64 -15.95 -15.89
C GLU A 39 -3.08 -15.88 -17.36
N ILE A 40 -4.19 -15.19 -17.63
CA ILE A 40 -4.73 -15.03 -19.00
C ILE A 40 -4.16 -13.78 -19.68
N ASP A 41 -4.04 -12.69 -18.95
CA ASP A 41 -3.52 -11.40 -19.44
C ASP A 41 -2.42 -10.87 -18.49
N PRO A 42 -1.17 -11.34 -18.64
CA PRO A 42 -0.08 -11.01 -17.71
C PRO A 42 0.29 -9.52 -17.64
N LYS A 43 -0.14 -8.71 -18.62
CA LYS A 43 0.13 -7.28 -18.70
C LYS A 43 -1.06 -6.42 -18.34
N ASN A 44 -2.15 -7.01 -17.87
CA ASN A 44 -3.34 -6.26 -17.47
C ASN A 44 -3.02 -5.31 -16.31
N GLN A 45 -3.00 -4.01 -16.61
CA GLN A 45 -2.55 -2.98 -15.64
C GLN A 45 -3.53 -2.84 -14.48
N GLU A 46 -4.82 -2.94 -14.72
CA GLU A 46 -5.85 -2.90 -13.67
C GLU A 46 -5.70 -4.09 -12.71
N ALA A 47 -5.44 -5.29 -13.24
CA ALA A 47 -5.18 -6.47 -12.44
C ALA A 47 -3.88 -6.35 -11.62
N LEU A 48 -2.82 -5.79 -12.19
CA LEU A 48 -1.56 -5.56 -11.49
C LEU A 48 -1.70 -4.58 -10.34
N VAL A 49 -2.40 -3.47 -10.55
CA VAL A 49 -2.71 -2.49 -9.50
C VAL A 49 -3.58 -3.11 -8.41
N SER A 50 -4.64 -3.81 -8.78
CA SER A 50 -5.52 -4.49 -7.83
C SER A 50 -4.80 -5.57 -7.03
N LEU A 51 -3.88 -6.33 -7.68
CA LEU A 51 -3.02 -7.30 -7.02
C LEU A 51 -2.12 -6.64 -5.97
N LEU A 52 -1.39 -5.59 -6.35
CA LEU A 52 -0.53 -4.84 -5.44
C LEU A 52 -1.32 -4.32 -4.23
N LEU A 53 -2.46 -3.71 -4.46
CA LEU A 53 -3.31 -3.19 -3.40
C LEU A 53 -3.84 -4.31 -2.49
N SER A 54 -4.25 -5.45 -3.07
CA SER A 54 -4.70 -6.62 -2.30
C SER A 54 -3.60 -7.19 -1.41
N ILE A 55 -2.36 -7.23 -1.90
CA ILE A 55 -1.19 -7.65 -1.11
C ILE A 55 -0.94 -6.65 0.03
N THR A 56 -0.96 -5.34 -0.25
CA THR A 56 -0.72 -4.32 0.77
C THR A 56 -1.82 -4.25 1.83
N ASP A 57 -3.06 -4.56 1.47
CA ASP A 57 -4.19 -4.65 2.43
C ASP A 57 -4.00 -5.80 3.44
N GLN A 58 -3.15 -6.77 3.13
CA GLN A 58 -2.85 -7.92 3.99
C GLN A 58 -1.55 -7.76 4.79
N PHE A 59 -0.96 -6.58 4.81
CA PHE A 59 0.25 -6.33 5.60
C PHE A 59 -0.03 -6.52 7.09
N GLY A 60 0.57 -7.55 7.67
CA GLY A 60 0.38 -7.97 9.05
C GLY A 60 1.58 -8.78 9.53
N ASP A 61 1.35 -10.03 9.96
CA ASP A 61 2.38 -10.88 10.58
C ASP A 61 3.55 -11.20 9.63
N GLU A 62 3.27 -11.40 8.34
CA GLU A 62 4.26 -11.67 7.29
C GLU A 62 4.62 -10.40 6.49
N LEU A 63 4.82 -9.29 7.18
CA LEU A 63 5.05 -7.98 6.56
C LEU A 63 6.22 -7.97 5.56
N ALA A 64 7.33 -8.61 5.90
CA ALA A 64 8.52 -8.62 5.03
C ALA A 64 8.26 -9.33 3.69
N ASP A 65 7.56 -10.47 3.71
CA ASP A 65 7.17 -11.19 2.50
C ASP A 65 6.15 -10.39 1.70
N GLY A 66 5.14 -9.84 2.33
CA GLY A 66 4.14 -9.00 1.67
C GLY A 66 4.75 -7.79 0.98
N VAL A 67 5.68 -7.09 1.61
CA VAL A 67 6.41 -5.96 1.02
C VAL A 67 7.22 -6.41 -0.20
N HIS A 68 7.92 -7.52 -0.10
CA HIS A 68 8.70 -8.08 -1.22
C HIS A 68 7.79 -8.38 -2.42
N ARG A 69 6.72 -9.12 -2.20
CA ARG A 69 5.72 -9.48 -3.23
C ARG A 69 5.09 -8.24 -3.88
N ALA A 70 4.70 -7.24 -3.09
CA ALA A 70 4.15 -5.99 -3.62
C ALA A 70 5.17 -5.24 -4.50
N ARG A 71 6.44 -5.20 -4.10
CA ARG A 71 7.51 -4.56 -4.87
C ARG A 71 7.79 -5.25 -6.20
N GLU A 72 7.61 -6.57 -6.29
CA GLU A 72 7.77 -7.31 -7.55
C GLU A 72 6.74 -6.91 -8.62
N VAL A 73 5.61 -6.35 -8.22
CA VAL A 73 4.57 -5.85 -9.15
C VAL A 73 4.99 -4.53 -9.82
N ILE A 74 5.73 -3.67 -9.11
CA ILE A 74 6.09 -2.31 -9.59
C ILE A 74 6.71 -2.32 -11.00
N PRO A 75 7.75 -3.11 -11.32
CA PRO A 75 8.36 -3.11 -12.65
C PRO A 75 7.44 -3.60 -13.77
N ARG A 76 6.34 -4.27 -13.44
CA ARG A 76 5.33 -4.73 -14.40
C ARG A 76 4.33 -3.64 -14.78
N LEU A 77 4.25 -2.55 -14.02
CA LEU A 77 3.46 -1.37 -14.35
C LEU A 77 4.16 -0.59 -15.48
N THR A 78 3.40 -0.18 -16.50
CA THR A 78 3.95 0.50 -17.68
C THR A 78 4.03 2.02 -17.49
N ASP A 79 3.16 2.60 -16.71
CA ASP A 79 3.12 4.04 -16.46
C ASP A 79 4.13 4.44 -15.36
N GLU A 80 4.96 5.46 -15.64
CA GLU A 80 5.97 5.93 -14.66
C GLU A 80 5.35 6.59 -13.43
N TYR A 81 4.23 7.29 -13.61
CA TYR A 81 3.47 7.85 -12.50
C TYR A 81 2.99 6.72 -11.57
N ASP A 82 2.38 5.68 -12.14
CA ASP A 82 1.87 4.53 -11.36
C ASP A 82 3.01 3.84 -10.61
N ARG A 83 4.16 3.63 -11.24
CA ARG A 83 5.32 3.03 -10.56
C ARG A 83 5.74 3.84 -9.32
N ALA A 84 5.82 5.15 -9.43
CA ALA A 84 6.19 6.01 -8.31
C ALA A 84 5.07 6.06 -7.26
N TYR A 85 3.83 6.24 -7.69
CA TYR A 85 2.67 6.34 -6.79
C TYR A 85 2.49 5.06 -5.96
N TYR A 86 2.49 3.89 -6.59
CA TYR A 86 2.31 2.62 -5.90
C TYR A 86 3.54 2.19 -5.07
N ALA A 87 4.75 2.63 -5.42
CA ALA A 87 5.91 2.51 -4.53
C ALA A 87 5.69 3.31 -3.23
N GLY A 88 5.11 4.51 -3.33
CA GLY A 88 4.68 5.29 -2.17
C GLY A 88 3.62 4.57 -1.33
N ILE A 89 2.61 3.98 -1.97
CA ILE A 89 1.58 3.18 -1.28
C ILE A 89 2.19 2.03 -0.48
N ILE A 90 3.15 1.30 -1.03
CA ILE A 90 3.82 0.20 -0.32
C ILE A 90 4.52 0.72 0.94
N CYS A 91 5.26 1.83 0.85
CA CYS A 91 5.94 2.43 2.00
C CYS A 91 4.95 2.93 3.05
N GLU A 92 3.88 3.63 2.65
CA GLU A 92 2.83 4.13 3.55
C GLU A 92 2.13 2.99 4.29
N ARG A 93 1.73 1.93 3.55
CA ARG A 93 1.08 0.76 4.14
C ARG A 93 2.00 0.00 5.09
N ARG A 94 3.29 -0.10 4.76
CA ARG A 94 4.30 -0.66 5.65
C ARG A 94 4.45 0.15 6.94
N ALA A 95 4.49 1.47 6.85
CA ALA A 95 4.53 2.36 8.01
C ALA A 95 3.32 2.13 8.93
N ASN A 96 2.11 2.11 8.35
CA ASN A 96 0.88 1.85 9.10
C ASN A 96 0.88 0.47 9.78
N ALA A 97 1.32 -0.58 9.08
CA ALA A 97 1.41 -1.92 9.64
C ALA A 97 2.41 -1.97 10.81
N GLN A 98 3.51 -1.23 10.72
CA GLN A 98 4.51 -1.13 11.78
C GLN A 98 3.94 -0.45 13.03
N LEU A 99 3.16 0.62 12.85
CA LEU A 99 2.47 1.29 13.96
C LEU A 99 1.46 0.38 14.66
N HIS A 100 0.69 -0.41 13.89
CA HIS A 100 -0.29 -1.34 14.46
C HIS A 100 0.34 -2.47 15.29
N ARG A 101 1.59 -2.83 15.02
CA ARG A 101 2.33 -3.80 15.83
C ARG A 101 2.58 -3.31 17.26
N GLY A 102 2.74 -2.00 17.48
CA GLY A 102 2.90 -1.41 18.80
C GLY A 102 4.13 -1.86 19.57
N ALA A 103 5.12 -2.47 18.91
CA ALA A 103 6.37 -2.87 19.54
C ALA A 103 7.25 -1.66 19.84
N LEU A 104 8.15 -1.80 20.81
CA LEU A 104 9.13 -0.76 21.13
C LEU A 104 9.96 -0.40 19.88
N GLY A 105 10.09 0.89 19.58
CA GLY A 105 10.78 1.38 18.38
C GLY A 105 9.94 1.33 17.10
N SER A 106 8.69 0.90 17.14
CA SER A 106 7.82 0.86 15.96
C SER A 106 7.52 2.24 15.39
N ALA A 107 7.44 3.26 16.22
CA ALA A 107 7.14 4.63 15.79
C ALA A 107 8.28 5.23 14.96
N GLU A 108 9.54 5.04 15.38
CA GLU A 108 10.72 5.50 14.65
C GLU A 108 10.83 4.82 13.28
N VAL A 109 10.67 3.49 13.26
CA VAL A 109 10.69 2.71 12.01
C VAL A 109 9.54 3.13 11.08
N ALA A 110 8.35 3.35 11.62
CA ALA A 110 7.21 3.83 10.84
C ALA A 110 7.45 5.24 10.28
N SER A 111 8.08 6.13 11.07
CA SER A 111 8.44 7.47 10.63
C SER A 111 9.36 7.44 9.40
N GLU A 112 10.38 6.58 9.39
CA GLU A 112 11.27 6.40 8.25
C GLU A 112 10.49 5.98 6.99
N TRP A 113 9.56 5.04 7.13
CA TRP A 113 8.73 4.58 6.01
C TRP A 113 7.73 5.62 5.52
N PHE A 114 7.19 6.48 6.40
CA PHE A 114 6.37 7.61 5.96
C PHE A 114 7.18 8.62 5.16
N HIS A 115 8.42 8.93 5.56
CA HIS A 115 9.30 9.80 4.80
C HIS A 115 9.66 9.20 3.43
N ASP A 116 9.89 7.87 3.37
CA ASP A 116 10.09 7.17 2.10
C ASP A 116 8.86 7.27 1.19
N ALA A 117 7.66 7.06 1.74
CA ALA A 117 6.41 7.24 1.01
C ALA A 117 6.28 8.64 0.44
N MET A 118 6.55 9.67 1.25
CA MET A 118 6.48 11.06 0.82
C MET A 118 7.45 11.37 -0.32
N ARG A 119 8.68 10.84 -0.29
CA ARG A 119 9.64 10.97 -1.42
C ARG A 119 9.11 10.36 -2.72
N TRP A 120 8.44 9.22 -2.64
CA TRP A 120 7.81 8.59 -3.80
C TRP A 120 6.62 9.40 -4.31
N TYR A 121 5.78 9.93 -3.43
CA TYR A 121 4.65 10.78 -3.83
C TYR A 121 5.11 12.10 -4.45
N GLU A 122 6.18 12.73 -3.97
CA GLU A 122 6.81 13.90 -4.60
C GLU A 122 7.33 13.59 -6.01
N LYS A 123 7.88 12.39 -6.21
CA LYS A 123 8.29 11.94 -7.54
C LYS A 123 7.08 11.76 -8.46
N ALA A 124 6.02 11.13 -7.97
CA ALA A 124 4.77 10.93 -8.72
C ALA A 124 4.10 12.27 -9.06
N GLU A 125 4.08 13.23 -8.12
CA GLU A 125 3.51 14.56 -8.32
C GLU A 125 4.10 15.27 -9.54
N LYS A 126 5.41 15.15 -9.76
CA LYS A 126 6.10 15.76 -10.90
C LYS A 126 5.66 15.22 -12.27
N MET A 127 5.09 14.01 -12.28
CA MET A 127 4.65 13.30 -13.49
C MET A 127 3.13 13.19 -13.60
N ARG A 128 2.40 13.73 -12.63
CA ARG A 128 0.95 13.53 -12.53
C ARG A 128 0.21 14.15 -13.72
N PRO A 129 -0.85 13.50 -14.23
CA PRO A 129 -1.77 14.11 -15.18
C PRO A 129 -2.46 15.32 -14.53
N HIS A 130 -2.83 16.30 -15.38
CA HIS A 130 -3.57 17.46 -14.92
C HIS A 130 -4.89 17.03 -14.21
N GLY A 131 -5.12 17.56 -13.02
CA GLY A 131 -6.30 17.24 -12.21
C GLY A 131 -6.20 15.94 -11.39
N ASN A 132 -5.11 15.18 -11.49
CA ASN A 132 -4.85 14.05 -10.61
C ASN A 132 -4.05 14.50 -9.39
N ASP A 133 -4.72 14.69 -8.26
CA ASP A 133 -4.12 15.14 -7.00
C ASP A 133 -3.84 13.99 -6.01
N GLU A 134 -3.97 12.74 -6.42
CA GLU A 134 -3.85 11.58 -5.52
C GLU A 134 -2.51 11.53 -4.79
N SER A 135 -1.39 11.79 -5.47
CA SER A 135 -0.06 11.82 -4.84
C SER A 135 0.06 12.92 -3.78
N ILE A 136 -0.53 14.09 -4.00
CA ILE A 136 -0.57 15.21 -3.05
C ILE A 136 -1.42 14.83 -1.83
N LEU A 137 -2.60 14.24 -2.06
CA LEU A 137 -3.50 13.82 -0.97
C LEU A 137 -2.82 12.78 -0.05
N ARG A 138 -2.11 11.82 -0.64
CA ARG A 138 -1.34 10.82 0.11
C ARG A 138 -0.15 11.42 0.84
N TRP A 139 0.61 12.30 0.21
CA TRP A 139 1.69 13.02 0.84
C TRP A 139 1.19 13.78 2.10
N ASN A 140 0.08 14.50 1.96
CA ASN A 140 -0.55 15.22 3.06
C ASN A 140 -1.00 14.28 4.19
N THR A 141 -1.47 13.08 3.85
CA THR A 141 -1.84 12.07 4.85
C THR A 141 -0.61 11.63 5.65
N CYS A 142 0.51 11.32 5.00
CA CYS A 142 1.76 10.96 5.66
C CYS A 142 2.27 12.10 6.57
N ALA A 143 2.25 13.35 6.08
CA ALA A 143 2.67 14.51 6.86
C ALA A 143 1.83 14.69 8.13
N ARG A 144 0.51 14.50 8.06
CA ARG A 144 -0.36 14.57 9.24
C ARG A 144 -0.10 13.42 10.23
N MET A 145 0.20 12.23 9.73
CA MET A 145 0.57 11.09 10.59
C MET A 145 1.87 11.37 11.34
N LEU A 146 2.91 11.86 10.67
CA LEU A 146 4.17 12.24 11.31
C LEU A 146 3.96 13.31 12.38
N ALA A 147 3.26 14.39 12.06
CA ALA A 147 2.97 15.46 13.01
C ALA A 147 2.14 15.00 14.24
N LYS A 148 1.32 13.96 14.08
CA LYS A 148 0.57 13.37 15.20
C LYS A 148 1.50 12.59 16.13
N HIS A 149 2.45 11.82 15.57
CA HIS A 149 3.41 11.03 16.35
C HIS A 149 4.39 11.94 17.11
N GLU A 150 4.97 12.95 16.47
CA GLU A 150 5.85 13.92 17.13
C GLU A 150 5.19 14.58 18.34
N ARG A 151 3.90 14.92 18.23
CA ARG A 151 3.15 15.51 19.34
C ARG A 151 2.83 14.51 20.46
N ALA A 152 2.70 13.24 20.14
CA ALA A 152 2.49 12.20 21.14
C ALA A 152 3.79 11.95 21.94
N ASP A 153 4.92 11.89 21.24
CA ASP A 153 6.25 11.72 21.86
C ASP A 153 6.59 12.91 22.77
N ALA A 154 6.35 14.15 22.31
CA ALA A 154 6.56 15.35 23.12
C ALA A 154 5.67 15.43 24.38
N ARG A 155 4.53 14.75 24.38
CA ARG A 155 3.66 14.66 25.58
C ARG A 155 4.10 13.55 26.53
N GLY A 156 4.64 12.44 26.01
CA GLY A 156 5.19 11.33 26.81
C GLY A 156 6.47 11.71 27.55
N GLU A 157 7.26 12.64 27.01
CA GLU A 157 8.45 13.17 27.70
C GLU A 157 8.11 14.13 28.84
N TYR A 158 6.86 14.57 28.99
CA TYR A 158 6.41 15.55 30.00
C TYR A 158 5.49 14.92 31.07
N GLU A 159 5.60 13.64 31.37
CA GLU A 159 5.12 13.11 32.65
C GLU A 159 6.20 13.39 33.70
N PRO A 160 6.03 14.42 34.57
CA PRO A 160 6.97 14.64 35.66
C PRO A 160 6.86 13.42 36.57
N ALA A 161 8.00 12.80 36.86
CA ALA A 161 8.08 11.85 37.97
C ALA A 161 7.51 12.56 39.20
N LEU A 162 6.37 12.10 39.69
CA LEU A 162 5.87 12.45 41.00
C LEU A 162 6.84 11.82 41.98
N ASP A 163 7.76 12.63 42.49
CA ASP A 163 8.55 12.29 43.66
C ASP A 163 7.58 12.13 44.85
N ASP A 164 7.54 10.91 45.38
CA ASP A 164 7.01 10.62 46.70
C ASP A 164 8.02 11.02 47.78
#